data_083d2d328711410a17b4375a81fb8ffb
#
_entry.id   083d2d328711410a17b4375a81fb8ffb
#
_cell.length_a   1.000
_cell.length_b   1.000
_cell.length_c   1.000
_cell.angle_alpha   90.00
_cell.angle_beta   90.00
_cell.angle_gamma   90.00
#
_symmetry.space_group_name_H-M   'P 1'
#
loop_
_entity.id
_entity.type
_entity.pdbx_description
1 polymer ?
#
loop_
_entity_poly.entity_id
_entity_poly.type
_entity_poly.pdbx_seq_one_letter_code
_entity_poly.pdbx_strand_id
1 'polypeptide(L)'
;MGRDLYQDFGAAKTVFDQADEALGFALSRLCFDGPEDELRQTINAQPAIVTTSFACLEASREMVELPPASYVAGHSLGEYTALVAAGVLDFATAVYLARERGRLMHEAGQLTPGGMAAIIGLDEAPLSELCAETGARIANINCPGQIVISGAEENLNQTVELAKSRGAHRAIPLQVSGAFHTPLMQPAVDGMAQAIAELEFNDPTTPIIGNTTARPLTTARSVKEELLNQLCNCVQWQRSVEYMVGDGVSAFIEIGPGKVLAGLIKRIDRNVKILNIGDAESVRNFTVD
;
A
#
# COMPACT_ATOMS: atom_id res chain seq x y z
N MET A 1 13.44 -8.80 5.36
CA MET A 1 13.39 -8.18 4.01
C MET A 1 14.49 -7.13 3.89
N GLY A 2 15.07 -6.92 2.70
CA GLY A 2 16.04 -5.85 2.41
C GLY A 2 17.46 -5.99 2.97
N ARG A 3 17.83 -7.12 3.58
CA ARG A 3 19.19 -7.34 4.11
C ARG A 3 20.25 -7.28 3.00
N ASP A 4 19.97 -7.88 1.87
CA ASP A 4 20.80 -7.90 0.68
C ASP A 4 21.04 -6.48 0.12
N LEU A 5 19.98 -5.67 0.06
CA LEU A 5 20.06 -4.25 -0.30
C LEU A 5 20.96 -3.49 0.67
N TYR A 6 20.77 -3.67 1.98
CA TYR A 6 21.57 -3.02 3.03
C TYR A 6 23.07 -3.36 2.92
N GLN A 7 23.38 -4.61 2.56
CA GLN A 7 24.76 -5.09 2.45
C GLN A 7 25.46 -4.62 1.17
N ASP A 8 24.73 -4.48 0.08
CA ASP A 8 25.29 -4.33 -1.25
C ASP A 8 25.25 -2.89 -1.79
N PHE A 9 24.41 -2.00 -1.22
CA PHE A 9 24.23 -0.63 -1.71
C PHE A 9 24.32 0.39 -0.57
N GLY A 10 25.22 1.39 -0.73
CA GLY A 10 25.42 2.44 0.26
C GLY A 10 24.18 3.30 0.49
N ALA A 11 23.45 3.62 -0.59
CA ALA A 11 22.21 4.36 -0.51
C ALA A 11 21.12 3.59 0.28
N ALA A 12 20.96 2.29 0.02
CA ALA A 12 20.01 1.46 0.76
C ALA A 12 20.38 1.35 2.25
N LYS A 13 21.68 1.21 2.56
CA LYS A 13 22.15 1.23 3.95
C LYS A 13 21.75 2.51 4.66
N THR A 14 21.99 3.66 4.03
CA THR A 14 21.61 4.97 4.57
C THR A 14 20.10 5.05 4.87
N VAL A 15 19.25 4.52 4.00
CA VAL A 15 17.79 4.50 4.20
C VAL A 15 17.41 3.69 5.45
N PHE A 16 17.98 2.50 5.64
CA PHE A 16 17.68 1.69 6.83
C PHE A 16 18.21 2.35 8.11
N ASP A 17 19.40 2.94 8.09
CA ASP A 17 19.98 3.64 9.23
C ASP A 17 19.11 4.88 9.60
N GLN A 18 18.62 5.63 8.63
CA GLN A 18 17.67 6.73 8.83
C GLN A 18 16.32 6.27 9.39
N ALA A 19 15.82 5.12 8.96
CA ALA A 19 14.58 4.56 9.52
C ALA A 19 14.74 4.21 10.99
N ASP A 20 15.85 3.58 11.37
CA ASP A 20 16.16 3.25 12.77
C ASP A 20 16.24 4.50 13.64
N GLU A 21 16.90 5.57 13.13
CA GLU A 21 17.01 6.86 13.80
C GLU A 21 15.64 7.53 13.97
N ALA A 22 14.86 7.64 12.88
CA ALA A 22 13.55 8.30 12.89
C ALA A 22 12.54 7.62 13.80
N LEU A 23 12.62 6.29 13.92
CA LEU A 23 11.70 5.50 14.74
C LEU A 23 12.19 5.29 16.18
N GLY A 24 13.47 5.55 16.47
CA GLY A 24 14.06 5.35 17.79
C GLY A 24 14.23 3.88 18.21
N PHE A 25 14.15 2.95 17.26
CA PHE A 25 14.43 1.52 17.47
C PHE A 25 14.97 0.87 16.19
N ALA A 26 15.65 -0.29 16.33
CA ALA A 26 16.25 -0.99 15.22
C ALA A 26 15.22 -1.73 14.34
N LEU A 27 14.49 -1.00 13.49
CA LEU A 27 13.58 -1.56 12.49
C LEU A 27 14.35 -2.44 11.50
N SER A 28 15.57 -2.03 11.14
CA SER A 28 16.47 -2.79 10.26
C SER A 28 16.71 -4.21 10.79
N ARG A 29 16.99 -4.35 12.09
CA ARG A 29 17.18 -5.66 12.72
C ARG A 29 15.92 -6.51 12.64
N LEU A 30 14.75 -5.92 12.90
CA LEU A 30 13.47 -6.61 12.76
C LEU A 30 13.23 -7.07 11.32
N CYS A 31 13.55 -6.24 10.33
CA CYS A 31 13.47 -6.59 8.91
C CYS A 31 14.38 -7.75 8.53
N PHE A 32 15.60 -7.80 9.10
CA PHE A 32 16.62 -8.77 8.71
C PHE A 32 16.55 -10.07 9.49
N ASP A 33 16.31 -9.99 10.79
CA ASP A 33 16.44 -11.13 11.71
C ASP A 33 15.08 -11.57 12.31
N GLY A 34 14.04 -10.76 12.14
CA GLY A 34 12.72 -11.02 12.74
C GLY A 34 12.70 -10.79 14.26
N PRO A 35 11.78 -11.42 15.00
CA PRO A 35 10.95 -12.56 14.57
C PRO A 35 9.86 -12.18 13.55
N GLU A 36 9.49 -13.14 12.71
CA GLU A 36 8.55 -12.89 11.60
C GLU A 36 7.16 -12.48 12.08
N ASP A 37 6.67 -13.05 13.18
CA ASP A 37 5.37 -12.72 13.75
C ASP A 37 5.33 -11.26 14.24
N GLU A 38 6.43 -10.74 14.78
CA GLU A 38 6.54 -9.35 15.16
C GLU A 38 6.60 -8.42 13.92
N LEU A 39 7.37 -8.81 12.89
CA LEU A 39 7.46 -8.07 11.65
C LEU A 39 6.11 -7.98 10.91
N ARG A 40 5.28 -9.04 10.99
CA ARG A 40 3.95 -9.08 10.36
C ARG A 40 2.90 -8.20 11.03
N GLN A 41 3.11 -7.79 12.29
CA GLN A 41 2.18 -6.85 12.93
C GLN A 41 2.12 -5.55 12.13
N THR A 42 0.90 -5.06 11.89
CA THR A 42 0.71 -3.88 10.99
C THR A 42 1.52 -2.67 11.43
N ILE A 43 1.71 -2.49 12.74
CA ILE A 43 2.54 -1.44 13.33
C ILE A 43 4.01 -1.53 12.88
N ASN A 44 4.55 -2.72 12.63
CA ASN A 44 5.92 -2.96 12.20
C ASN A 44 6.02 -3.15 10.67
N ALA A 45 5.06 -3.88 10.09
CA ALA A 45 5.05 -4.19 8.66
C ALA A 45 5.00 -2.92 7.80
N GLN A 46 4.20 -1.92 8.23
CA GLN A 46 4.04 -0.70 7.45
C GLN A 46 5.36 0.09 7.31
N PRO A 47 6.05 0.51 8.37
CA PRO A 47 7.32 1.20 8.22
C PRO A 47 8.39 0.30 7.57
N ALA A 48 8.39 -1.01 7.79
CA ALA A 48 9.33 -1.94 7.17
C ALA A 48 9.18 -2.01 5.64
N ILE A 49 7.94 -2.03 5.14
CA ILE A 49 7.67 -2.01 3.71
C ILE A 49 8.07 -0.66 3.09
N VAL A 50 7.73 0.47 3.72
CA VAL A 50 8.15 1.80 3.25
C VAL A 50 9.67 1.90 3.17
N THR A 51 10.36 1.49 4.24
CA THR A 51 11.84 1.52 4.30
C THR A 51 12.45 0.65 3.21
N THR A 52 11.97 -0.60 3.06
CA THR A 52 12.52 -1.51 2.05
C THR A 52 12.24 -1.01 0.63
N SER A 53 11.04 -0.48 0.38
CA SER A 53 10.67 0.07 -0.94
C SER A 53 11.50 1.30 -1.29
N PHE A 54 11.71 2.20 -0.33
CA PHE A 54 12.54 3.37 -0.56
C PHE A 54 14.03 2.99 -0.70
N ALA A 55 14.51 1.99 0.04
CA ALA A 55 15.85 1.44 -0.13
C ALA A 55 16.04 0.83 -1.53
N CYS A 56 15.06 0.13 -2.09
CA CYS A 56 15.07 -0.32 -3.48
C CYS A 56 15.18 0.84 -4.47
N LEU A 57 14.41 1.91 -4.25
CA LEU A 57 14.43 3.10 -5.10
C LEU A 57 15.80 3.78 -5.09
N GLU A 58 16.35 4.03 -3.90
CA GLU A 58 17.64 4.71 -3.76
C GLU A 58 18.80 3.85 -4.27
N ALA A 59 18.80 2.54 -4.03
CA ALA A 59 19.75 1.62 -4.62
C ALA A 59 19.70 1.63 -6.16
N SER A 60 18.49 1.73 -6.73
CA SER A 60 18.34 1.82 -8.20
C SER A 60 18.87 3.15 -8.75
N ARG A 61 18.64 4.26 -8.05
CA ARG A 61 19.18 5.59 -8.41
C ARG A 61 20.70 5.65 -8.32
N GLU A 62 21.32 4.86 -7.42
CA GLU A 62 22.78 4.72 -7.34
C GLU A 62 23.37 4.01 -8.58
N MET A 63 22.59 3.09 -9.18
CA MET A 63 23.05 2.24 -10.29
C MET A 63 22.73 2.80 -11.67
N VAL A 64 21.55 3.40 -11.84
CA VAL A 64 21.07 3.86 -13.14
C VAL A 64 20.24 5.13 -12.99
N GLU A 65 20.18 5.92 -14.07
CA GLU A 65 19.23 7.02 -14.18
C GLU A 65 17.83 6.42 -14.50
N LEU A 66 16.91 6.51 -13.54
CA LEU A 66 15.54 6.06 -13.75
C LEU A 66 14.83 7.03 -14.70
N PRO A 67 13.98 6.53 -15.62
CA PRO A 67 13.21 7.39 -16.48
C PRO A 67 12.24 8.26 -15.67
N PRO A 68 11.94 9.48 -16.12
CA PRO A 68 10.97 10.33 -15.46
C PRO A 68 9.59 9.65 -15.47
N ALA A 69 8.98 9.58 -14.30
CA ALA A 69 7.65 8.98 -14.15
C ALA A 69 6.56 10.00 -14.50
N SER A 70 5.56 9.60 -15.27
CA SER A 70 4.34 10.43 -15.50
C SER A 70 3.47 10.47 -14.25
N TYR A 71 3.47 9.38 -13.50
CA TYR A 71 2.72 9.21 -12.24
C TYR A 71 3.53 8.37 -11.26
N VAL A 72 3.26 8.58 -9.98
CA VAL A 72 3.58 7.62 -8.93
C VAL A 72 2.29 7.14 -8.28
N ALA A 73 2.27 5.89 -7.84
CA ALA A 73 1.12 5.29 -7.18
C ALA A 73 1.58 4.27 -6.15
N GLY A 74 0.75 4.02 -5.16
CA GLY A 74 1.00 2.97 -4.19
C GLY A 74 -0.32 2.41 -3.67
N HIS A 75 -0.38 1.11 -3.44
CA HIS A 75 -1.56 0.44 -2.92
C HIS A 75 -1.60 0.59 -1.41
N SER A 76 -2.64 1.22 -0.88
CA SER A 76 -2.81 1.44 0.57
C SER A 76 -1.54 2.06 1.20
N LEU A 77 -0.78 1.30 1.97
CA LEU A 77 0.49 1.74 2.54
C LEU A 77 1.49 2.26 1.50
N GLY A 78 1.50 1.70 0.30
CA GLY A 78 2.40 2.10 -0.78
C GLY A 78 2.29 3.59 -1.14
N GLU A 79 1.18 4.27 -0.84
CA GLU A 79 1.08 5.72 -1.02
C GLU A 79 2.17 6.47 -0.25
N TYR A 80 2.55 6.00 0.94
CA TYR A 80 3.62 6.66 1.74
C TYR A 80 4.97 6.60 1.03
N THR A 81 5.29 5.50 0.35
CA THR A 81 6.48 5.44 -0.51
C THR A 81 6.34 6.38 -1.72
N ALA A 82 5.14 6.46 -2.31
CA ALA A 82 4.86 7.37 -3.42
C ALA A 82 4.99 8.85 -3.00
N LEU A 83 4.62 9.21 -1.76
CA LEU A 83 4.80 10.57 -1.22
C LEU A 83 6.27 10.97 -1.21
N VAL A 84 7.16 10.08 -0.77
CA VAL A 84 8.61 10.34 -0.75
C VAL A 84 9.15 10.43 -2.18
N ALA A 85 8.74 9.51 -3.05
CA ALA A 85 9.16 9.50 -4.45
C ALA A 85 8.75 10.76 -5.21
N ALA A 86 7.59 11.35 -4.87
CA ALA A 86 7.06 12.59 -5.43
C ALA A 86 7.56 13.86 -4.72
N GLY A 87 8.40 13.75 -3.69
CA GLY A 87 8.94 14.91 -2.95
C GLY A 87 7.93 15.62 -2.04
N VAL A 88 6.81 14.98 -1.70
CA VAL A 88 5.79 15.53 -0.79
C VAL A 88 6.27 15.55 0.64
N LEU A 89 6.93 14.47 1.07
CA LEU A 89 7.53 14.30 2.39
C LEU A 89 8.96 13.84 2.25
N ASP A 90 9.80 14.17 3.23
CA ASP A 90 11.07 13.47 3.40
C ASP A 90 10.85 12.03 3.92
N PHE A 91 11.88 11.20 3.77
CA PHE A 91 11.78 9.79 4.14
C PHE A 91 11.55 9.57 5.64
N ALA A 92 12.22 10.35 6.50
CA ALA A 92 12.10 10.21 7.95
C ALA A 92 10.67 10.49 8.41
N THR A 93 10.05 11.55 7.88
CA THR A 93 8.65 11.87 8.13
C THR A 93 7.69 10.79 7.60
N ALA A 94 7.93 10.28 6.40
CA ALA A 94 7.08 9.24 5.81
C ALA A 94 7.13 7.91 6.58
N VAL A 95 8.32 7.48 7.02
CA VAL A 95 8.47 6.24 7.79
C VAL A 95 7.85 6.37 9.19
N TYR A 96 7.99 7.55 9.83
CA TYR A 96 7.31 7.87 11.08
C TYR A 96 5.78 7.79 10.91
N LEU A 97 5.22 8.45 9.89
CA LEU A 97 3.78 8.40 9.62
C LEU A 97 3.29 6.99 9.29
N ALA A 98 4.06 6.18 8.57
CA ALA A 98 3.72 4.79 8.30
C ALA A 98 3.66 3.96 9.61
N ARG A 99 4.58 4.22 10.54
CA ARG A 99 4.55 3.61 11.88
C ARG A 99 3.32 4.03 12.67
N GLU A 100 3.02 5.33 12.67
CA GLU A 100 1.88 5.89 13.39
C GLU A 100 0.56 5.37 12.80
N ARG A 101 0.45 5.32 11.46
CA ARG A 101 -0.68 4.70 10.78
C ARG A 101 -0.87 3.24 11.21
N GLY A 102 0.21 2.47 11.22
CA GLY A 102 0.17 1.07 11.66
C GLY A 102 -0.30 0.92 13.11
N ARG A 103 0.16 1.78 14.01
CA ARG A 103 -0.25 1.82 15.41
C ARG A 103 -1.73 2.13 15.56
N LEU A 104 -2.18 3.21 14.94
CA LEU A 104 -3.57 3.67 15.01
C LEU A 104 -4.54 2.66 14.39
N MET A 105 -4.19 2.04 13.25
CA MET A 105 -4.99 0.98 12.64
C MET A 105 -5.05 -0.27 13.52
N HIS A 106 -3.96 -0.61 14.20
CA HIS A 106 -3.92 -1.73 15.14
C HIS A 106 -4.86 -1.46 16.34
N GLU A 107 -4.77 -0.28 16.94
CA GLU A 107 -5.61 0.13 18.06
C GLU A 107 -7.10 0.18 17.68
N ALA A 108 -7.43 0.74 16.50
CA ALA A 108 -8.80 0.73 15.97
C ALA A 108 -9.34 -0.70 15.78
N GLY A 109 -8.49 -1.61 15.31
CA GLY A 109 -8.82 -3.04 15.18
C GLY A 109 -9.06 -3.74 16.52
N GLN A 110 -8.38 -3.31 17.59
CA GLN A 110 -8.64 -3.82 18.95
C GLN A 110 -9.96 -3.29 19.53
N LEU A 111 -10.33 -2.04 19.22
CA LEU A 111 -11.60 -1.45 19.68
C LEU A 111 -12.80 -2.11 18.99
N THR A 112 -12.67 -2.42 17.72
CA THR A 112 -13.73 -3.09 16.94
C THR A 112 -13.13 -4.27 16.18
N PRO A 113 -13.18 -5.48 16.76
CA PRO A 113 -12.67 -6.69 16.11
C PRO A 113 -13.33 -6.94 14.76
N GLY A 114 -12.49 -7.24 13.77
CA GLY A 114 -12.92 -7.50 12.41
C GLY A 114 -11.77 -8.00 11.55
N GLY A 115 -12.01 -8.13 10.27
CA GLY A 115 -11.02 -8.68 9.36
C GLY A 115 -11.30 -8.35 7.92
N MET A 116 -10.55 -9.02 7.04
CA MET A 116 -10.65 -8.87 5.59
C MET A 116 -10.61 -10.24 4.92
N ALA A 117 -11.26 -10.35 3.75
CA ALA A 117 -11.20 -11.54 2.92
C ALA A 117 -11.09 -11.17 1.44
N ALA A 118 -10.23 -11.87 0.71
CA ALA A 118 -10.15 -11.74 -0.74
C ALA A 118 -11.19 -12.65 -1.41
N ILE A 119 -12.08 -12.06 -2.19
CA ILE A 119 -13.09 -12.75 -2.99
C ILE A 119 -12.60 -12.84 -4.43
N ILE A 120 -12.55 -14.05 -4.95
CA ILE A 120 -12.04 -14.35 -6.29
C ILE A 120 -13.18 -14.88 -7.16
N GLY A 121 -13.33 -14.31 -8.35
CA GLY A 121 -14.27 -14.78 -9.37
C GLY A 121 -15.69 -14.26 -9.21
N LEU A 122 -15.91 -13.22 -8.40
CA LEU A 122 -17.17 -12.49 -8.32
C LEU A 122 -16.92 -11.03 -8.72
N ASP A 123 -17.84 -10.47 -9.50
CA ASP A 123 -17.78 -9.08 -9.94
C ASP A 123 -18.22 -8.10 -8.84
N GLU A 124 -17.86 -6.82 -9.03
CA GLU A 124 -18.11 -5.77 -8.05
C GLU A 124 -19.59 -5.59 -7.71
N ALA A 125 -20.47 -5.56 -8.72
CA ALA A 125 -21.89 -5.28 -8.50
C ALA A 125 -22.57 -6.33 -7.60
N PRO A 126 -22.52 -7.65 -7.90
CA PRO A 126 -23.10 -8.66 -7.01
C PRO A 126 -22.42 -8.69 -5.64
N LEU A 127 -21.12 -8.41 -5.53
CA LEU A 127 -20.44 -8.36 -4.24
C LEU A 127 -20.84 -7.13 -3.42
N SER A 128 -21.08 -5.99 -4.07
CA SER A 128 -21.59 -4.79 -3.41
C SER A 128 -22.99 -5.00 -2.82
N GLU A 129 -23.86 -5.72 -3.54
CA GLU A 129 -25.19 -6.10 -3.03
C GLU A 129 -25.06 -6.98 -1.77
N LEU A 130 -24.19 -7.99 -1.80
CA LEU A 130 -23.93 -8.83 -0.63
C LEU A 130 -23.38 -8.05 0.55
N CYS A 131 -22.46 -7.13 0.31
CA CYS A 131 -21.92 -6.26 1.35
C CYS A 131 -23.01 -5.35 1.96
N ALA A 132 -23.92 -4.83 1.13
CA ALA A 132 -25.04 -4.03 1.61
C ALA A 132 -26.03 -4.85 2.45
N GLU A 133 -26.27 -6.13 2.09
CA GLU A 133 -27.12 -7.06 2.81
C GLU A 133 -26.55 -7.43 4.19
N THR A 134 -25.25 -7.62 4.29
CA THR A 134 -24.59 -8.15 5.49
C THR A 134 -23.95 -7.09 6.39
N GLY A 135 -23.78 -5.87 5.88
CA GLY A 135 -23.07 -4.79 6.58
C GLY A 135 -21.53 -4.82 6.44
N ALA A 136 -20.97 -5.75 5.65
CA ALA A 136 -19.57 -5.66 5.24
C ALA A 136 -19.35 -4.55 4.20
N ARG A 137 -18.11 -4.31 3.80
CA ARG A 137 -17.73 -3.30 2.82
C ARG A 137 -16.72 -3.85 1.81
N ILE A 138 -16.74 -3.34 0.59
CA ILE A 138 -15.64 -3.52 -0.35
C ILE A 138 -14.50 -2.61 0.11
N ALA A 139 -13.36 -3.24 0.43
CA ALA A 139 -12.16 -2.57 0.93
C ALA A 139 -11.13 -2.29 -0.17
N ASN A 140 -10.97 -3.22 -1.13
CA ASN A 140 -10.05 -3.04 -2.25
C ASN A 140 -10.64 -3.64 -3.52
N ILE A 141 -10.61 -2.87 -4.61
CA ILE A 141 -10.86 -3.37 -5.96
C ILE A 141 -9.49 -3.53 -6.63
N ASN A 142 -8.94 -4.74 -6.58
CA ASN A 142 -7.55 -4.99 -6.93
C ASN A 142 -7.33 -5.19 -8.44
N CYS A 143 -8.16 -6.01 -9.07
CA CYS A 143 -8.14 -6.25 -10.52
C CYS A 143 -9.41 -7.01 -10.89
N PRO A 144 -9.74 -7.20 -12.18
CA PRO A 144 -10.90 -7.98 -12.61
C PRO A 144 -10.97 -9.34 -11.91
N GLY A 145 -12.08 -9.60 -11.23
CA GLY A 145 -12.34 -10.83 -10.49
C GLY A 145 -11.52 -11.02 -9.21
N GLN A 146 -10.90 -9.96 -8.66
CA GLN A 146 -10.26 -9.99 -7.34
C GLN A 146 -10.59 -8.74 -6.55
N ILE A 147 -11.47 -8.89 -5.59
CA ILE A 147 -11.96 -7.83 -4.70
C ILE A 147 -11.75 -8.26 -3.26
N VAL A 148 -11.38 -7.33 -2.39
CA VAL A 148 -11.25 -7.58 -0.95
C VAL A 148 -12.44 -6.94 -0.24
N ILE A 149 -13.09 -7.72 0.60
CA ILE A 149 -14.13 -7.26 1.53
C ILE A 149 -13.56 -7.14 2.95
N SER A 150 -14.16 -6.27 3.74
CA SER A 150 -13.74 -5.95 5.09
C SER A 150 -14.95 -5.62 5.96
N GLY A 151 -14.88 -5.91 7.26
CA GLY A 151 -15.97 -5.63 8.18
C GLY A 151 -15.77 -6.26 9.55
N ALA A 152 -16.74 -6.04 10.44
CA ALA A 152 -16.81 -6.76 11.71
C ALA A 152 -16.87 -8.27 11.43
N GLU A 153 -16.33 -9.06 12.36
CA GLU A 153 -16.11 -10.50 12.13
C GLU A 153 -17.36 -11.26 11.71
N GLU A 154 -18.52 -10.98 12.34
CA GLU A 154 -19.79 -11.62 12.00
C GLU A 154 -20.22 -11.26 10.58
N ASN A 155 -20.22 -9.98 10.23
CA ASN A 155 -20.61 -9.48 8.91
C ASN A 155 -19.69 -10.02 7.80
N LEU A 156 -18.39 -10.06 8.07
CA LEU A 156 -17.39 -10.61 7.15
C LEU A 156 -17.64 -12.09 6.87
N ASN A 157 -17.82 -12.90 7.93
CA ASN A 157 -18.06 -14.33 7.82
C ASN A 157 -19.35 -14.62 7.03
N GLN A 158 -20.44 -13.90 7.32
CA GLN A 158 -21.70 -14.01 6.58
C GLN A 158 -21.51 -13.69 5.10
N THR A 159 -20.80 -12.59 4.79
CA THR A 159 -20.54 -12.20 3.39
C THR A 159 -19.69 -13.25 2.66
N VAL A 160 -18.69 -13.82 3.31
CA VAL A 160 -17.85 -14.89 2.75
C VAL A 160 -18.70 -16.11 2.36
N GLU A 161 -19.60 -16.56 3.23
CA GLU A 161 -20.47 -17.71 2.93
C GLU A 161 -21.47 -17.40 1.79
N LEU A 162 -22.06 -16.21 1.80
CA LEU A 162 -22.95 -15.77 0.72
C LEU A 162 -22.20 -15.63 -0.61
N ALA A 163 -20.99 -15.08 -0.62
CA ALA A 163 -20.17 -14.96 -1.83
C ALA A 163 -19.87 -16.34 -2.45
N LYS A 164 -19.54 -17.35 -1.62
CA LYS A 164 -19.37 -18.73 -2.08
C LYS A 164 -20.65 -19.28 -2.73
N SER A 165 -21.81 -19.08 -2.10
CA SER A 165 -23.09 -19.54 -2.62
C SER A 165 -23.53 -18.84 -3.90
N ARG A 166 -23.04 -17.60 -4.13
CA ARG A 166 -23.30 -16.78 -5.32
C ARG A 166 -22.26 -16.96 -6.43
N GLY A 167 -21.36 -17.95 -6.29
CA GLY A 167 -20.44 -18.36 -7.37
C GLY A 167 -19.03 -17.80 -7.26
N ALA A 168 -18.64 -17.22 -6.15
CA ALA A 168 -17.21 -16.90 -5.92
C ALA A 168 -16.37 -18.18 -5.99
N HIS A 169 -15.32 -18.16 -6.80
CA HIS A 169 -14.42 -19.32 -6.95
C HIS A 169 -13.63 -19.59 -5.66
N ARG A 170 -13.25 -18.53 -4.95
CA ARG A 170 -12.54 -18.60 -3.66
C ARG A 170 -12.91 -17.41 -2.80
N ALA A 171 -12.96 -17.63 -1.50
CA ALA A 171 -12.96 -16.59 -0.47
C ALA A 171 -11.85 -16.90 0.52
N ILE A 172 -10.82 -16.06 0.57
CA ILE A 172 -9.59 -16.31 1.32
C ILE A 172 -9.47 -15.27 2.43
N PRO A 173 -9.59 -15.65 3.71
CA PRO A 173 -9.32 -14.76 4.82
C PRO A 173 -7.89 -14.22 4.76
N LEU A 174 -7.73 -12.92 5.00
CA LEU A 174 -6.43 -12.28 5.06
C LEU A 174 -5.91 -12.27 6.51
N GLN A 175 -4.60 -12.44 6.68
CA GLN A 175 -3.95 -12.37 7.99
C GLN A 175 -3.69 -10.89 8.36
N VAL A 176 -4.75 -10.19 8.74
CA VAL A 176 -4.71 -8.80 9.16
C VAL A 176 -5.40 -8.63 10.51
N SER A 177 -5.04 -7.57 11.24
CA SER A 177 -5.49 -7.32 12.62
C SER A 177 -6.72 -6.42 12.72
N GLY A 178 -7.45 -6.19 11.63
CA GLY A 178 -8.63 -5.31 11.68
C GLY A 178 -9.39 -5.20 10.37
N ALA A 179 -10.53 -4.52 10.45
CA ALA A 179 -11.40 -4.25 9.31
C ALA A 179 -10.96 -2.98 8.56
N PHE A 180 -9.76 -3.05 7.92
CA PHE A 180 -9.17 -1.91 7.23
C PHE A 180 -10.01 -1.45 6.04
N HIS A 181 -9.89 -0.16 5.70
CA HIS A 181 -10.60 0.50 4.60
C HIS A 181 -12.13 0.48 4.76
N THR A 182 -12.60 0.57 6.01
CA THR A 182 -14.01 0.67 6.38
C THR A 182 -14.22 1.77 7.42
N PRO A 183 -15.45 2.25 7.66
CA PRO A 183 -15.75 3.21 8.71
C PRO A 183 -15.33 2.76 10.13
N LEU A 184 -15.05 1.48 10.34
CA LEU A 184 -14.52 0.98 11.62
C LEU A 184 -13.12 1.51 11.93
N MET A 185 -12.41 2.06 10.93
CA MET A 185 -11.11 2.73 11.09
C MET A 185 -11.23 4.23 11.45
N GLN A 186 -12.43 4.76 11.74
CA GLN A 186 -12.59 6.18 12.10
C GLN A 186 -11.66 6.63 13.26
N PRO A 187 -11.46 5.83 14.34
CA PRO A 187 -10.49 6.21 15.37
C PRO A 187 -9.06 6.41 14.85
N ALA A 188 -8.66 5.64 13.81
CA ALA A 188 -7.36 5.80 13.18
C ALA A 188 -7.29 7.09 12.33
N VAL A 189 -8.40 7.50 11.70
CA VAL A 189 -8.49 8.78 10.97
C VAL A 189 -8.27 9.95 11.93
N ASP A 190 -8.93 9.93 13.07
CA ASP A 190 -8.85 11.00 14.06
C ASP A 190 -7.41 11.16 14.60
N GLY A 191 -6.72 10.05 14.87
CA GLY A 191 -5.32 10.04 15.27
C GLY A 191 -4.38 10.51 14.14
N MET A 192 -4.60 10.03 12.91
CA MET A 192 -3.80 10.48 11.76
C MET A 192 -4.00 11.96 11.44
N ALA A 193 -5.21 12.50 11.60
CA ALA A 193 -5.46 13.92 11.42
C ALA A 193 -4.61 14.75 12.38
N GLN A 194 -4.44 14.31 13.63
CA GLN A 194 -3.54 14.95 14.59
C GLN A 194 -2.07 14.80 14.17
N ALA A 195 -1.65 13.60 13.76
CA ALA A 195 -0.26 13.34 13.37
C ALA A 195 0.19 14.18 12.17
N ILE A 196 -0.69 14.43 11.19
CA ILE A 196 -0.35 15.22 10.00
C ILE A 196 -0.59 16.71 10.13
N ALA A 197 -1.29 17.17 11.18
CA ALA A 197 -1.67 18.58 11.34
C ALA A 197 -0.45 19.51 11.42
N GLU A 198 0.61 19.09 12.11
CA GLU A 198 1.82 19.86 12.35
C GLU A 198 2.92 19.61 11.32
N LEU A 199 2.69 18.70 10.36
CA LEU A 199 3.69 18.36 9.36
C LEU A 199 3.55 19.21 8.10
N GLU A 200 4.71 19.59 7.56
CA GLU A 200 4.78 20.28 6.28
C GLU A 200 4.72 19.26 5.13
N PHE A 201 3.83 19.50 4.19
CA PHE A 201 3.69 18.74 2.96
C PHE A 201 3.96 19.66 1.79
N ASN A 202 4.82 19.23 0.88
CA ASN A 202 5.03 19.93 -0.39
C ASN A 202 4.00 19.46 -1.43
N ASP A 203 3.78 20.29 -2.45
CA ASP A 203 3.05 19.84 -3.63
C ASP A 203 3.85 18.76 -4.35
N PRO A 204 3.22 17.68 -4.85
CA PRO A 204 3.92 16.62 -5.56
C PRO A 204 4.64 17.13 -6.81
N THR A 205 5.92 16.80 -6.96
CA THR A 205 6.70 17.06 -8.19
C THR A 205 6.28 16.15 -9.35
N THR A 206 5.73 14.98 -9.03
CA THR A 206 5.10 14.03 -9.95
C THR A 206 3.71 13.72 -9.40
N PRO A 207 2.63 13.80 -10.20
CA PRO A 207 1.28 13.52 -9.73
C PRO A 207 1.16 12.13 -9.10
N ILE A 208 0.50 12.05 -7.93
CA ILE A 208 0.24 10.79 -7.22
C ILE A 208 -1.17 10.33 -7.58
N ILE A 209 -1.36 9.07 -7.95
CA ILE A 209 -2.72 8.55 -8.13
C ILE A 209 -3.28 8.12 -6.78
N GLY A 210 -4.30 8.84 -6.32
CA GLY A 210 -4.96 8.58 -5.04
C GLY A 210 -5.75 7.27 -5.04
N ASN A 211 -5.70 6.55 -3.94
CA ASN A 211 -6.37 5.24 -3.80
C ASN A 211 -7.89 5.34 -3.77
N THR A 212 -8.44 6.40 -3.17
CA THR A 212 -9.91 6.52 -3.02
C THR A 212 -10.56 7.06 -4.27
N THR A 213 -9.91 7.95 -4.98
CA THR A 213 -10.45 8.64 -6.15
C THR A 213 -10.03 8.03 -7.48
N ALA A 214 -8.92 7.27 -7.50
CA ALA A 214 -8.24 6.82 -8.73
C ALA A 214 -7.92 7.99 -9.68
N ARG A 215 -7.55 9.16 -9.14
CA ARG A 215 -7.26 10.40 -9.88
C ARG A 215 -5.96 11.02 -9.39
N PRO A 216 -5.30 11.85 -10.24
CA PRO A 216 -4.09 12.55 -9.86
C PRO A 216 -4.31 13.52 -8.69
N LEU A 217 -3.45 13.44 -7.70
CA LEU A 217 -3.28 14.39 -6.60
C LEU A 217 -2.07 15.27 -6.95
N THR A 218 -2.26 16.56 -7.01
CA THR A 218 -1.25 17.54 -7.46
C THR A 218 -0.96 18.63 -6.43
N THR A 219 -1.59 18.58 -5.27
CA THR A 219 -1.39 19.56 -4.20
C THR A 219 -1.23 18.85 -2.85
N ALA A 220 -0.44 19.45 -1.97
CA ALA A 220 -0.28 19.02 -0.59
C ALA A 220 -1.62 18.83 0.14
N ARG A 221 -2.57 19.74 -0.14
CA ARG A 221 -3.93 19.65 0.43
C ARG A 221 -4.65 18.37 -0.01
N SER A 222 -4.68 18.09 -1.34
CA SER A 222 -5.35 16.89 -1.85
C SER A 222 -4.70 15.60 -1.34
N VAL A 223 -3.38 15.62 -1.13
CA VAL A 223 -2.66 14.49 -0.53
C VAL A 223 -3.07 14.29 0.93
N LYS A 224 -3.10 15.35 1.77
CA LYS A 224 -3.54 15.24 3.16
C LYS A 224 -4.97 14.70 3.27
N GLU A 225 -5.88 15.20 2.42
CA GLU A 225 -7.28 14.73 2.36
C GLU A 225 -7.34 13.24 1.97
N GLU A 226 -6.55 12.80 0.98
CA GLU A 226 -6.47 11.40 0.55
C GLU A 226 -5.99 10.49 1.67
N LEU A 227 -4.89 10.83 2.36
CA LEU A 227 -4.33 10.00 3.45
C LEU A 227 -5.33 9.73 4.58
N LEU A 228 -6.21 10.70 4.88
CA LEU A 228 -7.28 10.52 5.87
C LEU A 228 -8.43 9.69 5.30
N ASN A 229 -8.86 10.00 4.09
CA ASN A 229 -9.98 9.31 3.44
C ASN A 229 -9.66 7.84 3.17
N GLN A 230 -8.42 7.53 2.80
CA GLN A 230 -7.96 6.17 2.46
C GLN A 230 -8.19 5.17 3.60
N LEU A 231 -8.07 5.60 4.86
CA LEU A 231 -8.22 4.71 6.02
C LEU A 231 -9.60 4.07 6.13
N CYS A 232 -10.65 4.80 5.73
CA CYS A 232 -12.05 4.38 5.86
C CYS A 232 -12.72 4.05 4.53
N ASN A 233 -12.03 4.22 3.40
CA ASN A 233 -12.63 4.06 2.09
C ASN A 233 -11.88 3.03 1.22
N CYS A 234 -12.59 2.54 0.21
CA CYS A 234 -12.11 1.52 -0.72
C CYS A 234 -10.88 1.99 -1.51
N VAL A 235 -9.87 1.12 -1.58
CA VAL A 235 -8.72 1.27 -2.47
C VAL A 235 -9.13 0.89 -3.90
N GLN A 236 -9.16 1.84 -4.81
CA GLN A 236 -9.59 1.73 -6.20
C GLN A 236 -8.43 1.33 -7.13
N TRP A 237 -7.61 0.32 -6.74
CA TRP A 237 -6.37 0.00 -7.46
C TRP A 237 -6.58 -0.30 -8.94
N GLN A 238 -7.59 -1.10 -9.27
CA GLN A 238 -7.93 -1.40 -10.66
C GLN A 238 -8.18 -0.10 -11.46
N ARG A 239 -9.01 0.78 -10.93
CA ARG A 239 -9.35 2.05 -11.58
C ARG A 239 -8.16 3.01 -11.67
N SER A 240 -7.25 2.96 -10.68
CA SER A 240 -5.99 3.73 -10.71
C SER A 240 -5.11 3.29 -11.87
N VAL A 241 -4.94 1.98 -12.08
CA VAL A 241 -4.16 1.46 -13.21
C VAL A 241 -4.87 1.75 -14.54
N GLU A 242 -6.19 1.52 -14.62
CA GLU A 242 -6.99 1.84 -15.82
C GLU A 242 -6.90 3.32 -16.20
N TYR A 243 -6.90 4.22 -15.22
CA TYR A 243 -6.70 5.64 -15.46
C TYR A 243 -5.32 5.93 -16.07
N MET A 244 -4.24 5.43 -15.47
CA MET A 244 -2.88 5.65 -15.96
C MET A 244 -2.69 5.10 -17.37
N VAL A 245 -3.18 3.89 -17.65
CA VAL A 245 -3.14 3.28 -18.99
C VAL A 245 -3.96 4.10 -19.98
N GLY A 246 -5.15 4.56 -19.60
CA GLY A 246 -5.99 5.42 -20.43
C GLY A 246 -5.36 6.77 -20.75
N ASP A 247 -4.45 7.27 -19.90
CA ASP A 247 -3.67 8.48 -20.11
C ASP A 247 -2.32 8.22 -20.84
N GLY A 248 -2.11 7.01 -21.37
CA GLY A 248 -0.97 6.66 -22.22
C GLY A 248 0.21 6.01 -21.51
N VAL A 249 0.11 5.69 -20.21
CA VAL A 249 1.16 4.93 -19.52
C VAL A 249 1.24 3.51 -20.11
N SER A 250 2.40 3.14 -20.64
CA SER A 250 2.66 1.85 -21.26
C SER A 250 3.63 0.97 -20.48
N ALA A 251 4.30 1.52 -19.46
CA ALA A 251 5.26 0.80 -18.64
C ALA A 251 5.07 1.12 -17.15
N PHE A 252 5.19 0.11 -16.31
CA PHE A 252 5.14 0.22 -14.86
C PHE A 252 6.41 -0.37 -14.26
N ILE A 253 6.94 0.30 -13.25
CA ILE A 253 8.06 -0.18 -12.44
C ILE A 253 7.53 -0.37 -11.02
N GLU A 254 7.33 -1.60 -10.58
CA GLU A 254 7.02 -1.91 -9.19
C GLU A 254 8.30 -1.88 -8.37
N ILE A 255 8.36 -1.01 -7.35
CA ILE A 255 9.51 -0.81 -6.48
C ILE A 255 9.13 -1.23 -5.06
N GLY A 256 9.83 -2.20 -4.51
CA GLY A 256 9.60 -2.70 -3.16
C GLY A 256 9.52 -4.24 -3.08
N PRO A 257 9.38 -4.79 -1.87
CA PRO A 257 9.45 -6.22 -1.63
C PRO A 257 8.26 -6.96 -2.27
N GLY A 258 8.54 -7.99 -3.04
CA GLY A 258 7.54 -8.84 -3.68
C GLY A 258 7.20 -8.42 -5.12
N LYS A 259 6.11 -9.01 -5.66
CA LYS A 259 5.64 -8.81 -7.05
C LYS A 259 4.10 -8.80 -7.12
N VAL A 260 3.47 -8.29 -6.08
CA VAL A 260 2.00 -8.34 -5.95
C VAL A 260 1.35 -7.38 -6.94
N LEU A 261 1.82 -6.13 -6.99
CA LEU A 261 1.24 -5.12 -7.87
C LEU A 261 1.49 -5.43 -9.33
N ALA A 262 2.67 -5.93 -9.68
CA ALA A 262 2.98 -6.44 -11.02
C ALA A 262 1.96 -7.51 -11.46
N GLY A 263 1.63 -8.44 -10.58
CA GLY A 263 0.61 -9.45 -10.83
C GLY A 263 -0.79 -8.87 -11.03
N LEU A 264 -1.18 -7.84 -10.27
CA LEU A 264 -2.45 -7.14 -10.40
C LEU A 264 -2.51 -6.35 -11.70
N ILE A 265 -1.49 -5.54 -11.99
CA ILE A 265 -1.39 -4.74 -13.21
C ILE A 265 -1.50 -5.63 -14.44
N LYS A 266 -0.79 -6.78 -14.48
CA LYS A 266 -0.85 -7.72 -15.61
C LYS A 266 -2.24 -8.32 -15.83
N ARG A 267 -3.05 -8.40 -14.80
CA ARG A 267 -4.46 -8.85 -14.89
C ARG A 267 -5.40 -7.73 -15.34
N ILE A 268 -5.06 -6.46 -15.04
CA ILE A 268 -5.82 -5.29 -15.47
C ILE A 268 -5.54 -5.01 -16.95
N ASP A 269 -4.27 -4.91 -17.34
CA ASP A 269 -3.86 -4.75 -18.73
C ASP A 269 -2.64 -5.64 -19.05
N ARG A 270 -2.80 -6.51 -20.06
CA ARG A 270 -1.76 -7.44 -20.50
C ARG A 270 -0.74 -6.83 -21.46
N ASN A 271 -1.05 -5.65 -22.00
CA ASN A 271 -0.22 -5.01 -23.04
C ASN A 271 0.87 -4.12 -22.43
N VAL A 272 0.75 -3.73 -21.18
CA VAL A 272 1.75 -2.88 -20.52
C VAL A 272 3.03 -3.65 -20.19
N LYS A 273 4.17 -2.97 -20.30
CA LYS A 273 5.47 -3.47 -19.81
C LYS A 273 5.49 -3.36 -18.28
N ILE A 274 5.95 -4.40 -17.60
CA ILE A 274 6.06 -4.40 -16.15
C ILE A 274 7.47 -4.81 -15.78
N LEU A 275 8.14 -3.96 -15.00
CA LEU A 275 9.43 -4.21 -14.40
C LEU A 275 9.25 -4.27 -12.88
N ASN A 276 10.14 -4.98 -12.19
CA ASN A 276 10.07 -5.11 -10.73
C ASN A 276 11.47 -4.95 -10.13
N ILE A 277 11.56 -4.13 -9.08
CA ILE A 277 12.78 -3.88 -8.31
C ILE A 277 12.45 -4.15 -6.84
N GLY A 278 12.79 -5.33 -6.34
CA GLY A 278 12.39 -5.76 -4.99
C GLY A 278 13.52 -6.29 -4.11
N ASP A 279 14.72 -6.45 -4.66
CA ASP A 279 15.91 -7.00 -4.01
C ASP A 279 17.20 -6.54 -4.72
N ALA A 280 18.35 -6.87 -4.15
CA ALA A 280 19.66 -6.47 -4.68
C ALA A 280 19.94 -7.05 -6.08
N GLU A 281 19.44 -8.24 -6.37
CA GLU A 281 19.60 -8.87 -7.69
C GLU A 281 18.83 -8.10 -8.77
N SER A 282 17.58 -7.77 -8.50
CA SER A 282 16.73 -6.99 -9.42
C SER A 282 17.24 -5.58 -9.65
N VAL A 283 17.85 -4.94 -8.62
CA VAL A 283 18.53 -3.64 -8.77
C VAL A 283 19.70 -3.75 -9.75
N ARG A 284 20.59 -4.76 -9.58
CA ARG A 284 21.76 -4.94 -10.47
C ARG A 284 21.39 -5.27 -11.90
N ASN A 285 20.29 -6.00 -12.09
CA ASN A 285 19.83 -6.47 -13.41
C ASN A 285 18.83 -5.50 -14.06
N PHE A 286 18.51 -4.39 -13.41
CA PHE A 286 17.56 -3.43 -13.95
C PHE A 286 18.14 -2.70 -15.15
N THR A 287 17.43 -2.75 -16.27
CA THR A 287 17.73 -2.01 -17.51
C THR A 287 16.47 -1.29 -17.97
N VAL A 288 16.64 -0.11 -18.53
CA VAL A 288 15.55 0.79 -18.98
C VAL A 288 15.22 0.55 -20.49
N ASP A 289 15.61 -0.59 -21.07
CA ASP A 289 15.38 -0.90 -22.51
C ASP A 289 13.91 -1.08 -22.90
#